data_09d3c9a9d5f99cc640fa67d0c07682f1
#
_entry.id   09d3c9a9d5f99cc640fa67d0c07682f1
#
_cell.length_a   1.000
_cell.length_b   1.000
_cell.length_c   1.000
_cell.angle_alpha   90.00
_cell.angle_beta   90.00
_cell.angle_gamma   90.00
#
_symmetry.space_group_name_H-M   'P 1'
#
loop_
_entity.id
_entity.type
_entity.pdbx_description
1 polymer ?
#
loop_
_entity_poly.entity_id
_entity_poly.type
_entity_poly.pdbx_seq_one_letter_code
_entity_poly.pdbx_strand_id
1 'polypeptide(L)'
;CSKEESQPETGEAGIYHITVTVTGNSPKGSVHLYNLNGVKFRNERNGTSSIYIDESFTGKVEYNTEAPASPITAQSILYSKENATITMQVTRNGKSVFHQSKQTNANPGIDTTVDLVYSTVK
;
A
#
# COMPACT_ATOMS: atom_id res chain seq x y z
N CYS A 1 -11.38 -25.17 -8.90
CA CYS A 1 -11.67 -24.69 -9.01
C CYS A 1 -11.83 -23.50 -8.81
N SER A 2 -11.91 -23.05 -9.30
CA SER A 2 -12.16 -21.88 -9.32
C SER A 2 -12.46 -21.25 -8.15
N LYS A 3 -12.77 -21.76 -7.33
CA LYS A 3 -13.10 -21.07 -6.27
C LYS A 3 -12.04 -20.58 -5.56
N GLU A 4 -10.93 -20.92 -5.90
CA GLU A 4 -9.94 -20.37 -5.15
C GLU A 4 -9.85 -18.97 -5.38
N GLU A 5 -10.36 -18.46 -6.43
CA GLU A 5 -10.21 -17.10 -6.53
C GLU A 5 -11.11 -16.47 -5.59
N SER A 6 -12.04 -17.10 -5.09
CA SER A 6 -12.84 -16.44 -4.11
C SER A 6 -12.21 -16.65 -2.75
N GLN A 7 -11.03 -17.25 -2.68
CA GLN A 7 -10.38 -17.38 -1.43
C GLN A 7 -9.81 -16.05 -1.03
N PRO A 8 -10.08 -15.53 0.12
CA PRO A 8 -9.49 -14.28 0.54
C PRO A 8 -8.03 -14.52 0.83
N GLU A 9 -7.32 -13.44 1.01
CA GLU A 9 -5.93 -13.53 1.31
C GLU A 9 -5.80 -13.91 2.73
N THR A 10 -5.65 -15.16 3.00
CA THR A 10 -5.64 -15.65 4.34
C THR A 10 -4.23 -15.89 4.84
N GLY A 11 -3.28 -15.12 4.37
CA GLY A 11 -1.92 -15.27 4.83
C GLY A 11 -1.08 -16.16 3.95
N GLU A 12 -1.54 -16.51 2.76
CA GLU A 12 -0.74 -17.33 1.86
C GLU A 12 0.48 -16.57 1.40
N ALA A 13 1.59 -17.27 1.29
CA ALA A 13 2.81 -16.65 0.84
C ALA A 13 2.72 -16.33 -0.64
N GLY A 14 3.39 -15.27 -1.06
CA GLY A 14 3.42 -14.89 -2.46
C GLY A 14 4.29 -13.67 -2.63
N ILE A 15 4.54 -13.32 -3.88
CA ILE A 15 5.25 -12.10 -4.21
C ILE A 15 4.21 -10.99 -4.29
N TYR A 16 4.32 -10.04 -3.39
CA TYR A 16 3.38 -8.93 -3.33
C TYR A 16 3.93 -7.72 -4.04
N HIS A 17 3.08 -7.03 -4.75
CA HIS A 17 3.41 -5.76 -5.40
C HIS A 17 2.41 -4.74 -4.88
N ILE A 18 2.90 -3.69 -4.25
CA ILE A 18 2.06 -2.67 -3.64
C ILE A 18 2.26 -1.37 -4.38
N THR A 19 1.18 -0.79 -4.88
CA THR A 19 1.21 0.49 -5.58
C THR A 19 0.33 1.47 -4.82
N VAL A 20 0.87 2.64 -4.51
CA VAL A 20 0.11 3.69 -3.84
C VAL A 20 0.23 4.95 -4.67
N THR A 21 -0.90 5.57 -4.96
CA THR A 21 -0.96 6.79 -5.78
C THR A 21 -1.76 7.84 -5.03
N VAL A 22 -1.26 9.07 -4.98
CA VAL A 22 -2.00 10.19 -4.43
C VAL A 22 -2.15 11.22 -5.54
N THR A 23 -3.36 11.77 -5.66
CA THR A 23 -3.66 12.78 -6.66
C THR A 23 -4.39 13.92 -5.99
N GLY A 24 -4.28 15.12 -6.57
CA GLY A 24 -4.92 16.31 -6.03
C GLY A 24 -3.96 17.46 -6.06
N ASN A 25 -4.27 18.47 -5.25
CA ASN A 25 -3.46 19.68 -5.22
C ASN A 25 -2.47 19.54 -4.08
N SER A 26 -1.23 19.17 -4.41
CA SER A 26 -0.13 19.05 -3.46
C SER A 26 -0.39 18.08 -2.30
N PRO A 27 -0.94 16.92 -2.56
CA PRO A 27 -1.15 15.97 -1.48
C PRO A 27 0.17 15.32 -1.09
N LYS A 28 0.24 14.83 0.15
CA LYS A 28 1.41 14.13 0.64
C LYS A 28 0.97 12.77 1.12
N GLY A 29 1.69 11.75 0.73
CA GLY A 29 1.38 10.38 1.15
C GLY A 29 2.47 9.82 2.02
N SER A 30 2.11 8.79 2.78
CA SER A 30 3.04 8.04 3.60
C SER A 30 2.69 6.58 3.46
N VAL A 31 3.68 5.71 3.50
CA VAL A 31 3.45 4.29 3.36
C VAL A 31 4.24 3.54 4.41
N HIS A 32 3.61 2.52 4.99
CA HIS A 32 4.23 1.66 5.98
C HIS A 32 4.00 0.22 5.55
N LEU A 33 5.06 -0.54 5.41
CA LEU A 33 4.99 -1.93 5.00
C LEU A 33 5.84 -2.77 5.93
N TYR A 34 5.35 -3.94 6.30
CA TYR A 34 6.18 -4.90 7.01
C TYR A 34 5.59 -6.30 6.86
N ASN A 35 6.40 -7.29 7.20
CA ASN A 35 5.96 -8.66 7.19
C ASN A 35 6.66 -9.39 8.35
N LEU A 36 6.19 -10.60 8.62
CA LEU A 36 6.74 -11.38 9.72
C LEU A 36 7.74 -12.44 9.28
N ASN A 37 8.09 -12.45 7.99
CA ASN A 37 9.02 -13.42 7.44
C ASN A 37 10.44 -12.88 7.29
N GLY A 38 10.65 -11.60 7.51
CA GLY A 38 11.95 -10.99 7.25
C GLY A 38 12.24 -10.78 5.78
N VAL A 39 11.22 -10.77 4.95
CA VAL A 39 11.39 -10.55 3.51
C VAL A 39 11.48 -9.05 3.26
N LYS A 40 12.38 -8.63 2.38
CA LYS A 40 12.55 -7.22 2.09
C LYS A 40 11.54 -6.75 1.06
N PHE A 41 11.11 -5.52 1.22
CA PHE A 41 10.33 -4.80 0.22
C PHE A 41 11.30 -3.95 -0.57
N ARG A 42 11.20 -4.01 -1.89
CA ARG A 42 12.05 -3.21 -2.75
C ARG A 42 11.26 -2.03 -3.28
N ASN A 43 11.80 -0.82 -3.08
CA ASN A 43 11.18 0.39 -3.60
C ASN A 43 11.57 0.49 -5.07
N GLU A 44 10.58 0.45 -5.96
CA GLU A 44 10.86 0.45 -7.39
C GLU A 44 11.34 1.80 -7.91
N ARG A 45 11.17 2.87 -7.13
CA ARG A 45 11.61 4.18 -7.58
C ARG A 45 13.11 4.35 -7.42
N ASN A 46 13.70 3.84 -6.35
CA ASN A 46 15.10 4.06 -6.09
C ASN A 46 15.90 2.78 -5.85
N GLY A 47 15.25 1.63 -5.91
CA GLY A 47 15.95 0.36 -5.80
C GLY A 47 16.39 -0.01 -4.40
N THR A 48 15.98 0.73 -3.38
CA THR A 48 16.36 0.36 -2.02
C THR A 48 15.45 -0.73 -1.49
N SER A 49 15.95 -1.52 -0.57
CA SER A 49 15.21 -2.64 0.02
C SER A 49 15.29 -2.58 1.53
N SER A 50 14.21 -2.97 2.19
CA SER A 50 14.18 -3.02 3.65
C SER A 50 13.07 -3.96 4.09
N ILE A 51 13.23 -4.60 5.24
CA ILE A 51 12.17 -5.46 5.76
C ILE A 51 11.04 -4.63 6.36
N TYR A 52 11.27 -3.35 6.56
CA TYR A 52 10.26 -2.45 7.12
C TYR A 52 10.33 -1.15 6.34
N ILE A 53 9.20 -0.72 5.79
CA ILE A 53 9.15 0.52 5.01
C ILE A 53 8.32 1.53 5.80
N ASP A 54 8.83 2.74 5.92
CA ASP A 54 8.16 3.83 6.60
C ASP A 54 8.65 5.10 5.92
N GLU A 55 7.99 5.51 4.85
CA GLU A 55 8.45 6.62 4.02
C GLU A 55 7.31 7.52 3.62
N SER A 56 7.65 8.76 3.32
CA SER A 56 6.71 9.71 2.73
C SER A 56 6.97 9.79 1.23
N PHE A 57 5.97 10.16 0.47
CA PHE A 57 6.10 10.27 -0.97
C PHE A 57 5.07 11.24 -1.52
N THR A 58 5.28 11.65 -2.77
CA THR A 58 4.27 12.40 -3.52
C THR A 58 4.09 11.68 -4.84
N GLY A 59 2.88 11.77 -5.41
CA GLY A 59 2.59 11.13 -6.68
C GLY A 59 2.35 9.65 -6.53
N LYS A 60 3.31 8.83 -6.90
CA LYS A 60 3.13 7.39 -6.94
C LYS A 60 4.36 6.69 -6.42
N VAL A 61 4.17 5.60 -5.70
CA VAL A 61 5.28 4.78 -5.26
C VAL A 61 4.88 3.32 -5.39
N GLU A 62 5.86 2.46 -5.71
CA GLU A 62 5.62 1.03 -5.88
C GLU A 62 6.66 0.24 -5.13
N TYR A 63 6.23 -0.87 -4.55
CA TYR A 63 7.11 -1.78 -3.82
C TYR A 63 6.82 -3.21 -4.21
N ASN A 64 7.85 -4.04 -4.22
CA ASN A 64 7.71 -5.48 -4.42
C ASN A 64 8.36 -6.19 -3.25
N THR A 65 7.81 -7.32 -2.85
CA THR A 65 8.56 -8.20 -1.95
C THR A 65 9.60 -8.93 -2.78
N GLU A 66 10.78 -9.14 -2.23
CA GLU A 66 11.89 -9.78 -2.96
C GLU A 66 11.83 -11.29 -2.90
N ALA A 67 10.89 -11.83 -2.14
CA ALA A 67 10.68 -13.27 -2.02
C ALA A 67 9.26 -13.48 -1.54
N PRO A 68 8.74 -14.69 -1.58
CA PRO A 68 7.40 -14.92 -1.06
C PRO A 68 7.32 -14.52 0.40
N ALA A 69 6.29 -13.79 0.77
CA ALA A 69 6.10 -13.28 2.11
C ALA A 69 4.69 -13.59 2.58
N SER A 70 4.55 -13.80 3.88
CA SER A 70 3.26 -14.01 4.52
C SER A 70 3.48 -14.13 6.01
N PRO A 71 2.69 -13.45 6.83
CA PRO A 71 1.71 -12.43 6.46
C PRO A 71 2.39 -11.09 6.21
N ILE A 72 1.69 -10.19 5.55
CA ILE A 72 2.19 -8.84 5.35
C ILE A 72 1.14 -7.84 5.79
N THR A 73 1.60 -6.63 6.08
CA THR A 73 0.73 -5.49 6.34
C THR A 73 1.19 -4.33 5.48
N ALA A 74 0.25 -3.69 4.82
CA ALA A 74 0.52 -2.50 4.02
C ALA A 74 -0.48 -1.43 4.43
N GLN A 75 0.03 -0.26 4.78
CA GLN A 75 -0.79 0.87 5.17
C GLN A 75 -0.32 2.10 4.44
N SER A 76 -1.24 2.90 3.94
CA SER A 76 -0.89 4.18 3.34
C SER A 76 -1.80 5.24 3.93
N ILE A 77 -1.27 6.45 4.06
CA ILE A 77 -1.96 7.57 4.67
C ILE A 77 -1.83 8.76 3.75
N LEU A 78 -2.92 9.48 3.55
CA LEU A 78 -2.93 10.69 2.75
C LEU A 78 -3.15 11.88 3.67
N TYR A 79 -2.32 12.90 3.50
CA TYR A 79 -2.44 14.16 4.23
C TYR A 79 -2.70 15.25 3.21
N SER A 80 -3.72 16.06 3.40
CA SER A 80 -3.99 17.15 2.46
C SER A 80 -4.89 18.19 3.10
N LYS A 81 -4.69 19.44 2.69
CA LYS A 81 -5.58 20.53 3.06
C LYS A 81 -6.61 20.80 1.97
N GLU A 82 -6.52 20.07 0.86
CA GLU A 82 -7.37 20.22 -0.29
C GLU A 82 -8.00 18.90 -0.61
N ASN A 83 -8.94 18.88 -1.55
CA ASN A 83 -9.50 17.63 -1.99
C ASN A 83 -8.37 16.82 -2.64
N ALA A 84 -8.22 15.60 -2.20
CA ALA A 84 -7.18 14.72 -2.73
C ALA A 84 -7.66 13.29 -2.61
N THR A 85 -7.04 12.40 -3.38
CA THR A 85 -7.44 11.00 -3.42
C THR A 85 -6.19 10.13 -3.24
N ILE A 86 -6.33 9.07 -2.45
CA ILE A 86 -5.30 8.06 -2.33
C ILE A 86 -5.86 6.74 -2.80
N THR A 87 -5.08 6.01 -3.58
CA THR A 87 -5.45 4.68 -4.08
C THR A 87 -4.32 3.73 -3.73
N MET A 88 -4.68 2.57 -3.20
CA MET A 88 -3.69 1.52 -2.95
C MET A 88 -4.16 0.26 -3.63
N GLN A 89 -3.25 -0.37 -4.37
CA GLN A 89 -3.50 -1.64 -5.01
C GLN A 89 -2.42 -2.61 -4.60
N VAL A 90 -2.82 -3.81 -4.21
CA VAL A 90 -1.89 -4.87 -3.85
C VAL A 90 -2.19 -6.07 -4.72
N THR A 91 -1.14 -6.63 -5.33
CA THR A 91 -1.28 -7.89 -6.06
C THR A 91 -0.42 -8.93 -5.36
N ARG A 92 -0.85 -10.18 -5.44
CA ARG A 92 -0.06 -11.32 -4.97
C ARG A 92 0.11 -12.25 -6.15
N ASN A 93 1.37 -12.48 -6.52
CA ASN A 93 1.71 -13.29 -7.70
C ASN A 93 0.98 -12.79 -8.94
N GLY A 94 0.87 -11.46 -9.06
CA GLY A 94 0.26 -10.84 -10.23
C GLY A 94 -1.25 -10.72 -10.19
N LYS A 95 -1.90 -11.23 -9.15
CA LYS A 95 -3.35 -11.19 -9.05
C LYS A 95 -3.76 -10.15 -8.03
N SER A 96 -4.69 -9.28 -8.38
CA SER A 96 -5.12 -8.22 -7.48
C SER A 96 -5.84 -8.81 -6.27
N VAL A 97 -5.38 -8.46 -5.08
CA VAL A 97 -6.00 -8.91 -3.84
C VAL A 97 -6.54 -7.75 -3.04
N PHE A 98 -6.23 -6.51 -3.42
CA PHE A 98 -6.73 -5.32 -2.73
C PHE A 98 -6.65 -4.14 -3.68
N HIS A 99 -7.71 -3.38 -3.76
CA HIS A 99 -7.72 -2.16 -4.59
C HIS A 99 -8.79 -1.24 -4.04
N GLN A 100 -8.37 -0.19 -3.36
CA GLN A 100 -9.30 0.75 -2.76
C GLN A 100 -8.80 2.16 -2.88
N SER A 101 -9.74 3.11 -2.81
CA SER A 101 -9.44 4.54 -2.87
C SER A 101 -10.22 5.25 -1.80
N LYS A 102 -9.65 6.33 -1.28
CA LYS A 102 -10.34 7.22 -0.35
C LYS A 102 -10.01 8.65 -0.70
N GLN A 103 -10.89 9.57 -0.33
CA GLN A 103 -10.71 10.98 -0.63
C GLN A 103 -10.76 11.80 0.63
N THR A 104 -10.00 12.89 0.66
CA THR A 104 -10.15 13.92 1.67
C THR A 104 -11.11 14.96 1.13
N ASN A 105 -11.81 15.65 2.04
CA ASN A 105 -12.64 16.77 1.66
C ASN A 105 -11.90 18.04 2.02
N ALA A 106 -11.92 19.02 1.13
CA ALA A 106 -11.26 20.28 1.38
C ALA A 106 -11.78 20.92 2.65
N ASN A 107 -10.85 21.40 3.49
CA ASN A 107 -11.23 22.00 4.74
C ASN A 107 -10.19 23.07 5.02
N PRO A 108 -10.39 24.28 4.55
CA PRO A 108 -9.35 25.30 4.56
C PRO A 108 -8.72 25.46 5.93
N GLY A 109 -7.40 25.44 5.95
CA GLY A 109 -6.66 25.63 7.18
C GLY A 109 -6.54 24.39 8.05
N ILE A 110 -7.11 23.27 7.64
CA ILE A 110 -7.09 22.05 8.44
C ILE A 110 -6.59 20.91 7.58
N ASP A 111 -5.54 20.22 8.06
CA ASP A 111 -5.09 19.02 7.38
C ASP A 111 -6.11 17.92 7.64
N THR A 112 -6.48 17.21 6.58
CA THR A 112 -7.31 16.04 6.70
C THR A 112 -6.47 14.82 6.38
N THR A 113 -6.76 13.71 7.02
CA THR A 113 -6.06 12.47 6.74
C THR A 113 -7.05 11.37 6.47
N VAL A 114 -6.70 10.48 5.54
CA VAL A 114 -7.42 9.24 5.32
C VAL A 114 -6.38 8.15 5.16
N ASP A 115 -6.73 6.93 5.47
CA ASP A 115 -5.78 5.84 5.34
C ASP A 115 -6.43 4.63 4.71
N LEU A 116 -5.58 3.79 4.12
CA LEU A 116 -5.95 2.51 3.56
C LEU A 116 -5.04 1.47 4.17
N VAL A 117 -5.61 0.33 4.58
CA VAL A 117 -4.84 -0.74 5.20
C VAL A 117 -5.21 -2.06 4.55
N TYR A 118 -4.19 -2.81 4.18
CA TYR A 118 -4.35 -4.19 3.73
C TYR A 118 -3.46 -5.04 4.62
N SER A 119 -4.01 -6.09 5.21
CA SER A 119 -3.23 -6.94 6.08
C SER A 119 -3.70 -8.37 5.95
N THR A 120 -2.73 -9.29 5.86
CA THR A 120 -3.03 -10.70 5.90
C THR A 120 -2.70 -11.28 7.28
N VAL A 121 -2.33 -10.43 8.21
CA VAL A 121 -2.09 -10.87 9.59
C VAL A 121 -3.42 -11.18 10.22
N LYS A 122 -3.51 -12.33 10.87
CA LYS A 122 -4.74 -12.77 11.51
C LYS A 122 -4.70 -12.64 12.99
#